data_9fbfd61635066bac4971d8f59e6309f8
#
_entry.id   9fbfd61635066bac4971d8f59e6309f8
#
_cell.length_a   1.000
_cell.length_b   1.000
_cell.length_c   1.000
_cell.angle_alpha   90.00
_cell.angle_beta   90.00
_cell.angle_gamma   90.00
#
_symmetry.space_group_name_H-M   'P 1'
#
loop_
_entity.id
_entity.type
_entity.pdbx_description
1 polymer ?
#
loop_
_entity_poly.entity_id
_entity_poly.type
_entity_poly.pdbx_seq_one_letter_code
_entity_poly.pdbx_strand_id
1 'polypeptide(L)'
;VYNDTYGHHAGDMALKTAVNIVRSCIRQTDALVRFGGDEFLLVLPGIPEDYFKVKLEQICEKIHDAIVPGYSHMRLSASIGGIVQMPGGSMDAVVRQADRLMYQAKLRKNSVVMAGAEDLPDEADSKREQKQQVLIVDDSEMNRAILSEILRGDYRILEAADGEECLEKLHQHMGDIALVLLDLVMPKMDGFEVLDFMNRNHTIEDL
;
A
#
# COMPACT_ATOMS: atom_id res chain seq x y z
N VAL A 1 12.34 -9.59 1.15
CA VAL A 1 12.40 -10.79 0.27
C VAL A 1 13.70 -10.83 -0.54
N TYR A 2 14.09 -9.78 -1.32
CA TYR A 2 15.36 -9.83 -2.10
C TYR A 2 16.59 -9.83 -1.20
N ASN A 3 16.62 -9.00 -0.15
CA ASN A 3 17.72 -8.95 0.81
C ASN A 3 17.92 -10.29 1.54
N ASP A 4 16.86 -10.97 1.86
CA ASP A 4 16.88 -12.26 2.58
C ASP A 4 17.42 -13.38 1.70
N THR A 5 17.15 -13.31 0.39
CA THR A 5 17.56 -14.36 -0.56
C THR A 5 18.95 -14.11 -1.14
N TYR A 6 19.29 -12.84 -1.46
CA TYR A 6 20.49 -12.49 -2.22
C TYR A 6 21.45 -11.55 -1.46
N GLY A 7 21.10 -11.13 -0.24
CA GLY A 7 21.87 -10.19 0.58
C GLY A 7 21.67 -8.72 0.21
N HIS A 8 22.04 -7.82 1.13
CA HIS A 8 21.82 -6.37 1.00
C HIS A 8 22.45 -5.77 -0.27
N HIS A 9 23.63 -6.25 -0.68
CA HIS A 9 24.28 -5.75 -1.88
C HIS A 9 23.46 -6.00 -3.15
N ALA A 10 22.82 -7.16 -3.25
CA ALA A 10 21.94 -7.51 -4.36
C ALA A 10 20.67 -6.63 -4.38
N GLY A 11 20.08 -6.35 -3.20
CA GLY A 11 18.97 -5.42 -3.05
C GLY A 11 19.32 -4.00 -3.48
N ASP A 12 20.51 -3.50 -3.10
CA ASP A 12 20.99 -2.18 -3.55
C ASP A 12 21.17 -2.11 -5.07
N MET A 13 21.69 -3.19 -5.68
CA MET A 13 21.82 -3.25 -7.13
C MET A 13 20.46 -3.30 -7.83
N ALA A 14 19.50 -4.03 -7.27
CA ALA A 14 18.11 -4.07 -7.74
C ALA A 14 17.46 -2.68 -7.73
N LEU A 15 17.56 -1.97 -6.59
CA LEU A 15 17.04 -0.61 -6.44
C LEU A 15 17.71 0.38 -7.41
N LYS A 16 19.05 0.35 -7.53
CA LYS A 16 19.77 1.19 -8.50
C LYS A 16 19.33 0.93 -9.93
N THR A 17 19.15 -0.35 -10.29
CA THR A 17 18.67 -0.75 -11.62
C THR A 17 17.28 -0.19 -11.89
N ALA A 18 16.34 -0.37 -10.95
CA ALA A 18 14.98 0.17 -11.07
C ALA A 18 14.96 1.69 -11.20
N VAL A 19 15.70 2.40 -10.34
CA VAL A 19 15.82 3.88 -10.39
C VAL A 19 16.37 4.36 -11.73
N ASN A 20 17.40 3.73 -12.27
CA ASN A 20 17.98 4.10 -13.56
C ASN A 20 16.98 3.90 -14.70
N ILE A 21 16.18 2.84 -14.65
CA ILE A 21 15.13 2.59 -15.63
C ILE A 21 14.06 3.68 -15.55
N VAL A 22 13.53 3.96 -14.35
CA VAL A 22 12.55 5.04 -14.19
C VAL A 22 13.09 6.36 -14.72
N ARG A 23 14.31 6.74 -14.33
CA ARG A 23 14.95 7.97 -14.78
C ARG A 23 15.12 8.03 -16.30
N SER A 24 15.37 6.90 -16.97
CA SER A 24 15.42 6.86 -18.44
C SER A 24 14.07 7.06 -19.12
N CYS A 25 12.98 6.91 -18.38
CA CYS A 25 11.60 7.01 -18.88
C CYS A 25 10.95 8.36 -18.62
N ILE A 26 11.55 9.21 -17.79
CA ILE A 26 10.99 10.49 -17.33
C ILE A 26 11.75 11.69 -17.85
N ARG A 27 11.11 12.86 -17.82
CA ARG A 27 11.68 14.16 -18.25
C ARG A 27 12.44 14.83 -17.10
N GLN A 28 13.22 15.87 -17.40
CA GLN A 28 13.89 16.68 -16.38
C GLN A 28 12.90 17.43 -15.46
N THR A 29 11.68 17.68 -15.94
CA THR A 29 10.61 18.33 -15.18
C THR A 29 9.89 17.37 -14.23
N ASP A 30 10.08 16.07 -14.43
CA ASP A 30 9.45 15.04 -13.62
C ASP A 30 10.32 14.74 -12.39
N ALA A 31 9.71 14.34 -11.28
CA ALA A 31 10.41 14.05 -10.06
C ALA A 31 10.25 12.60 -9.65
N LEU A 32 11.37 11.97 -9.25
CA LEU A 32 11.40 10.66 -8.61
C LEU A 32 11.99 10.82 -7.22
N VAL A 33 11.18 10.58 -6.20
CA VAL A 33 11.53 10.71 -4.79
C VAL A 33 11.50 9.34 -4.14
N ARG A 34 12.53 8.98 -3.37
CA ARG A 34 12.51 7.76 -2.54
C ARG A 34 11.82 8.07 -1.23
N PHE A 35 10.72 7.36 -0.95
CA PHE A 35 9.91 7.57 0.24
C PHE A 35 10.46 6.75 1.42
N GLY A 36 10.88 5.50 1.17
CA GLY A 36 11.49 4.62 2.15
C GLY A 36 11.81 3.26 1.52
N GLY A 37 12.68 2.45 2.12
CA GLY A 37 12.96 1.10 1.66
C GLY A 37 13.06 0.94 0.14
N ASP A 38 12.11 0.26 -0.46
CA ASP A 38 11.93 0.06 -1.90
C ASP A 38 10.77 0.89 -2.50
N GLU A 39 10.26 1.87 -1.75
CA GLU A 39 9.14 2.71 -2.16
C GLU A 39 9.59 4.04 -2.77
N PHE A 40 8.95 4.39 -3.87
CA PHE A 40 9.24 5.60 -4.63
C PHE A 40 7.96 6.33 -5.02
N LEU A 41 8.00 7.67 -4.94
CA LEU A 41 6.98 8.55 -5.47
C LEU A 41 7.47 9.15 -6.79
N LEU A 42 6.67 8.98 -7.85
CA LEU A 42 6.92 9.55 -9.16
C LEU A 42 5.89 10.65 -9.44
N VAL A 43 6.36 11.87 -9.69
CA VAL A 43 5.52 13.02 -10.02
C VAL A 43 5.77 13.42 -11.47
N LEU A 44 4.72 13.45 -12.28
CA LEU A 44 4.75 13.72 -13.71
C LEU A 44 3.88 14.95 -14.05
N PRO A 45 4.39 16.18 -13.86
CA PRO A 45 3.60 17.39 -14.08
C PRO A 45 3.14 17.54 -15.53
N GLY A 46 1.85 17.87 -15.73
CA GLY A 46 1.29 18.16 -17.03
C GLY A 46 1.30 17.01 -18.03
N ILE A 47 1.36 15.76 -17.57
CA ILE A 47 1.18 14.59 -18.44
C ILE A 47 -0.33 14.43 -18.76
N PRO A 48 -0.72 14.27 -20.03
CA PRO A 48 -2.10 13.92 -20.37
C PRO A 48 -2.48 12.55 -19.81
N GLU A 49 -3.74 12.40 -19.38
CA GLU A 49 -4.23 11.19 -18.73
C GLU A 49 -4.04 9.92 -19.58
N ASP A 50 -4.34 10.01 -20.89
CA ASP A 50 -4.13 8.89 -21.84
C ASP A 50 -2.67 8.43 -21.89
N TYR A 51 -1.72 9.37 -21.78
CA TYR A 51 -0.29 9.06 -21.77
C TYR A 51 0.23 8.60 -20.40
N PHE A 52 -0.45 9.00 -19.33
CA PHE A 52 -0.03 8.65 -17.98
C PHE A 52 -0.05 7.14 -17.75
N LYS A 53 -1.18 6.49 -18.08
CA LYS A 53 -1.30 5.02 -17.98
C LYS A 53 -0.24 4.31 -18.80
N VAL A 54 -0.11 4.67 -20.07
CA VAL A 54 0.88 4.08 -20.99
C VAL A 54 2.30 4.25 -20.45
N LYS A 55 2.60 5.41 -19.84
CA LYS A 55 3.90 5.69 -19.25
C LYS A 55 4.20 4.78 -18.06
N LEU A 56 3.23 4.59 -17.16
CA LEU A 56 3.39 3.72 -16.00
C LEU A 56 3.54 2.26 -16.41
N GLU A 57 2.74 1.79 -17.36
CA GLU A 57 2.84 0.44 -17.92
C GLU A 57 4.21 0.20 -18.57
N GLN A 58 4.72 1.16 -19.35
CA GLN A 58 6.05 1.11 -19.94
C GLN A 58 7.16 1.02 -18.89
N ILE A 59 7.05 1.76 -17.79
CA ILE A 59 8.01 1.71 -16.67
C ILE A 59 7.97 0.33 -16.02
N CYS A 60 6.76 -0.18 -15.71
CA CYS A 60 6.57 -1.49 -15.09
C CYS A 60 7.17 -2.62 -15.95
N GLU A 61 6.91 -2.62 -17.26
CA GLU A 61 7.44 -3.59 -18.21
C GLU A 61 8.97 -3.54 -18.29
N LYS A 62 9.55 -2.35 -18.43
CA LYS A 62 11.02 -2.19 -18.47
C LYS A 62 11.70 -2.65 -17.18
N ILE A 63 11.08 -2.44 -16.02
CA ILE A 63 11.60 -2.96 -14.76
C ILE A 63 11.54 -4.49 -14.76
N HIS A 64 10.44 -5.07 -15.23
CA HIS A 64 10.27 -6.52 -15.30
C HIS A 64 11.31 -7.20 -16.20
N ASP A 65 11.60 -6.61 -17.35
CA ASP A 65 12.55 -7.14 -18.32
C ASP A 65 14.01 -6.86 -17.97
N ALA A 66 14.25 -6.09 -16.92
CA ALA A 66 15.60 -5.69 -16.54
C ALA A 66 16.45 -6.84 -16.04
N ILE A 67 17.70 -6.82 -16.43
CA ILE A 67 18.75 -7.68 -15.88
C ILE A 67 19.52 -6.89 -14.83
N VAL A 68 19.56 -7.38 -13.59
CA VAL A 68 20.36 -6.77 -12.51
C VAL A 68 21.83 -7.12 -12.71
N PRO A 69 22.74 -6.15 -12.86
CA PRO A 69 24.16 -6.40 -13.06
C PRO A 69 24.76 -7.26 -11.95
N GLY A 70 25.43 -8.35 -12.30
CA GLY A 70 25.97 -9.34 -11.36
C GLY A 70 24.95 -10.37 -10.82
N TYR A 71 23.66 -10.24 -11.16
CA TYR A 71 22.58 -11.08 -10.65
C TYR A 71 21.59 -11.46 -11.77
N SER A 72 22.08 -12.15 -12.79
CA SER A 72 21.29 -12.48 -14.01
C SER A 72 20.02 -13.30 -13.76
N HIS A 73 19.96 -14.00 -12.63
CA HIS A 73 18.77 -14.78 -12.23
C HIS A 73 17.74 -13.98 -11.44
N MET A 74 18.10 -12.77 -10.99
CA MET A 74 17.17 -11.89 -10.27
C MET A 74 16.17 -11.26 -11.25
N ARG A 75 14.91 -11.42 -10.96
CA ARG A 75 13.81 -10.74 -11.70
C ARG A 75 13.25 -9.62 -10.86
N LEU A 76 13.21 -8.41 -11.42
CA LEU A 76 12.56 -7.29 -10.78
C LEU A 76 11.05 -7.32 -11.07
N SER A 77 10.29 -6.78 -10.14
CA SER A 77 8.86 -6.51 -10.34
C SER A 77 8.52 -5.17 -9.70
N ALA A 78 7.64 -4.43 -10.31
CA ALA A 78 7.11 -3.19 -9.78
C ALA A 78 5.57 -3.29 -9.64
N SER A 79 5.06 -2.76 -8.55
CA SER A 79 3.63 -2.54 -8.36
C SER A 79 3.42 -1.04 -8.30
N ILE A 80 2.59 -0.50 -9.19
CA ILE A 80 2.46 0.94 -9.39
C ILE A 80 1.01 1.34 -9.18
N GLY A 81 0.77 2.23 -8.21
CA GLY A 81 -0.48 2.95 -8.06
C GLY A 81 -0.38 4.31 -8.75
N GLY A 82 -1.28 4.61 -9.67
CA GLY A 82 -1.28 5.86 -10.41
C GLY A 82 -2.58 6.65 -10.23
N ILE A 83 -2.45 7.97 -10.02
CA ILE A 83 -3.60 8.85 -9.91
C ILE A 83 -3.35 10.16 -10.66
N VAL A 84 -4.37 10.64 -11.35
CA VAL A 84 -4.37 11.95 -12.00
C VAL A 84 -5.01 12.95 -11.06
N GLN A 85 -4.25 13.97 -10.66
CA GLN A 85 -4.74 15.04 -9.80
C GLN A 85 -5.23 16.23 -10.59
N MET A 86 -6.42 16.74 -10.27
CA MET A 86 -6.88 18.05 -10.72
C MET A 86 -6.25 19.19 -9.89
N PRO A 87 -6.06 20.38 -10.48
CA PRO A 87 -5.54 21.52 -9.74
C PRO A 87 -6.41 21.87 -8.52
N GLY A 88 -5.78 22.08 -7.37
CA GLY A 88 -6.44 22.47 -6.13
C GLY A 88 -6.74 21.35 -5.15
N GLY A 89 -6.52 20.08 -5.49
CA GLY A 89 -6.69 18.95 -4.57
C GLY A 89 -5.56 18.85 -3.53
N SER A 90 -5.85 18.19 -2.40
CA SER A 90 -4.87 17.93 -1.34
C SER A 90 -3.82 16.93 -1.81
N MET A 91 -2.53 17.29 -1.68
CA MET A 91 -1.43 16.38 -2.02
C MET A 91 -1.43 15.12 -1.14
N ASP A 92 -1.76 15.28 0.16
CA ASP A 92 -1.82 14.14 1.08
C ASP A 92 -2.92 13.13 0.69
N ALA A 93 -4.07 13.61 0.22
CA ALA A 93 -5.14 12.74 -0.28
C ALA A 93 -4.69 11.97 -1.54
N VAL A 94 -3.99 12.65 -2.44
CA VAL A 94 -3.45 12.03 -3.66
C VAL A 94 -2.43 10.95 -3.33
N VAL A 95 -1.49 11.22 -2.41
CA VAL A 95 -0.46 10.25 -2.00
C VAL A 95 -1.12 9.03 -1.36
N ARG A 96 -2.06 9.21 -0.43
CA ARG A 96 -2.80 8.09 0.19
C ARG A 96 -3.55 7.24 -0.85
N GLN A 97 -4.22 7.89 -1.79
CA GLN A 97 -4.94 7.15 -2.83
C GLN A 97 -3.99 6.40 -3.77
N ALA A 98 -2.85 6.99 -4.14
CA ALA A 98 -1.82 6.32 -4.92
C ALA A 98 -1.28 5.09 -4.19
N ASP A 99 -1.10 5.18 -2.87
CA ASP A 99 -0.66 4.07 -2.01
C ASP A 99 -1.68 2.93 -2.01
N ARG A 100 -2.97 3.21 -1.83
CA ARG A 100 -4.05 2.20 -1.95
C ARG A 100 -4.04 1.49 -3.30
N LEU A 101 -3.86 2.24 -4.39
CA LEU A 101 -3.79 1.67 -5.73
C LEU A 101 -2.53 0.82 -5.92
N MET A 102 -1.40 1.27 -5.38
CA MET A 102 -0.14 0.50 -5.38
C MET A 102 -0.32 -0.82 -4.63
N TYR A 103 -1.02 -0.81 -3.48
CA TYR A 103 -1.32 -2.02 -2.75
C TYR A 103 -2.16 -3.01 -3.58
N GLN A 104 -3.21 -2.54 -4.25
CA GLN A 104 -3.99 -3.37 -5.18
C GLN A 104 -3.12 -3.93 -6.32
N ALA A 105 -2.15 -3.15 -6.79
CA ALA A 105 -1.18 -3.61 -7.77
C ALA A 105 -0.24 -4.69 -7.19
N LYS A 106 0.18 -4.58 -5.91
CA LYS A 106 0.99 -5.61 -5.20
C LYS A 106 0.30 -6.98 -5.20
N LEU A 107 -1.02 -7.03 -5.01
CA LEU A 107 -1.79 -8.29 -5.03
C LEU A 107 -1.73 -9.02 -6.38
N ARG A 108 -1.64 -8.25 -7.48
CA ARG A 108 -1.56 -8.79 -8.85
C ARG A 108 -0.12 -9.09 -9.28
N LYS A 109 0.87 -8.56 -8.59
CA LYS A 109 2.30 -8.51 -8.91
C LYS A 109 2.59 -7.93 -10.30
N ASN A 110 3.67 -7.18 -10.41
CA ASN A 110 4.12 -6.60 -11.67
C ASN A 110 2.99 -5.95 -12.48
N SER A 111 2.26 -5.03 -11.85
CA SER A 111 1.06 -4.44 -12.44
C SER A 111 0.92 -2.96 -12.12
N VAL A 112 0.09 -2.29 -12.88
CA VAL A 112 -0.30 -0.89 -12.70
C VAL A 112 -1.80 -0.85 -12.40
N VAL A 113 -2.18 -0.15 -11.34
CA VAL A 113 -3.57 0.16 -11.00
C VAL A 113 -3.73 1.67 -10.97
N MET A 114 -4.78 2.18 -11.60
CA MET A 114 -5.01 3.62 -11.72
C MET A 114 -6.42 4.01 -11.28
N ALA A 115 -6.53 5.23 -10.77
CA ALA A 115 -7.80 5.93 -10.61
C ALA A 115 -7.79 7.21 -11.45
N GLY A 116 -8.96 7.57 -11.99
CA GLY A 116 -9.16 8.84 -12.67
C GLY A 116 -9.28 10.02 -11.69
N ALA A 117 -9.31 11.22 -12.25
CA ALA A 117 -9.51 12.44 -11.44
C ALA A 117 -10.89 12.49 -10.75
N GLU A 118 -11.88 11.74 -11.27
CA GLU A 118 -13.23 11.63 -10.73
C GLU A 118 -13.32 10.70 -9.51
N ASP A 119 -12.31 9.86 -9.30
CA ASP A 119 -12.24 8.90 -8.20
C ASP A 119 -11.60 9.48 -6.93
N LEU A 120 -11.25 10.77 -6.94
CA LEU A 120 -10.76 11.46 -5.74
C LEU A 120 -11.93 11.68 -4.77
N PRO A 121 -11.80 11.28 -3.50
CA PRO A 121 -12.83 11.53 -2.50
C PRO A 121 -13.07 13.03 -2.31
N ASP A 122 -14.34 13.44 -2.20
CA ASP A 122 -14.74 14.82 -1.89
C ASP A 122 -14.11 15.30 -0.58
N GLU A 123 -13.85 16.62 -0.45
CA GLU A 123 -13.28 17.24 0.76
C GLU A 123 -14.12 16.97 2.03
N ALA A 124 -15.40 16.66 1.89
CA ALA A 124 -16.27 16.26 3.00
C ALA A 124 -15.96 14.86 3.51
N ASP A 125 -15.54 13.95 2.63
CA ASP A 125 -15.04 12.61 3.00
C ASP A 125 -13.62 12.70 3.58
N SER A 126 -12.78 13.65 3.12
CA SER A 126 -11.43 13.88 3.65
C SER A 126 -11.41 14.19 5.15
N LYS A 127 -12.45 14.83 5.70
CA LYS A 127 -12.57 15.06 7.16
C LYS A 127 -12.99 13.81 7.93
N ARG A 128 -13.72 12.88 7.30
CA ARG A 128 -14.01 11.56 7.86
C ARG A 128 -12.79 10.63 7.73
N GLU A 129 -12.00 10.77 6.67
CA GLU A 129 -10.77 10.02 6.43
C GLU A 129 -9.58 10.47 7.29
N GLN A 130 -9.63 11.66 7.92
CA GLN A 130 -8.60 12.13 8.88
C GLN A 130 -8.57 11.32 10.18
N LYS A 131 -9.62 10.56 10.51
CA LYS A 131 -9.60 9.68 11.66
C LYS A 131 -8.89 8.38 11.30
N GLN A 132 -7.82 8.08 12.03
CA GLN A 132 -7.15 6.79 11.95
C GLN A 132 -8.14 5.66 12.20
N GLN A 133 -7.96 4.55 11.50
CA GLN A 133 -8.85 3.40 11.60
C GLN A 133 -8.33 2.41 12.64
N VAL A 134 -9.21 1.97 13.53
CA VAL A 134 -8.93 0.97 14.56
C VAL A 134 -9.79 -0.25 14.27
N LEU A 135 -9.16 -1.43 14.18
CA LEU A 135 -9.84 -2.71 14.08
C LEU A 135 -9.95 -3.33 15.48
N ILE A 136 -11.17 -3.55 15.95
CA ILE A 136 -11.48 -4.23 17.21
C ILE A 136 -11.87 -5.67 16.91
N VAL A 137 -11.14 -6.61 17.48
CA VAL A 137 -11.32 -8.05 17.27
C VAL A 137 -11.57 -8.72 18.61
N ASP A 138 -12.80 -9.18 18.84
CA ASP A 138 -13.22 -9.78 20.09
C ASP A 138 -14.50 -10.61 19.81
N ASP A 139 -14.65 -11.79 20.35
CA ASP A 139 -15.82 -12.64 20.10
C ASP A 139 -17.08 -12.14 20.85
N SER A 140 -16.89 -11.34 21.90
CA SER A 140 -17.97 -10.72 22.67
C SER A 140 -18.50 -9.46 22.00
N GLU A 141 -19.74 -9.50 21.52
CA GLU A 141 -20.41 -8.32 20.96
C GLU A 141 -20.46 -7.15 21.96
N MET A 142 -20.59 -7.45 23.27
CA MET A 142 -20.60 -6.42 24.31
C MET A 142 -19.24 -5.71 24.41
N ASN A 143 -18.13 -6.45 24.37
CA ASN A 143 -16.79 -5.87 24.43
C ASN A 143 -16.55 -4.98 23.21
N ARG A 144 -16.88 -5.47 22.01
CA ARG A 144 -16.75 -4.66 20.78
C ARG A 144 -17.57 -3.39 20.88
N ALA A 145 -18.83 -3.47 21.33
CA ALA A 145 -19.70 -2.30 21.47
C ALA A 145 -19.13 -1.26 22.46
N ILE A 146 -18.59 -1.70 23.59
CA ILE A 146 -17.99 -0.81 24.60
C ILE A 146 -16.74 -0.12 24.02
N LEU A 147 -15.84 -0.87 23.41
CA LEU A 147 -14.61 -0.31 22.81
C LEU A 147 -14.93 0.64 21.66
N SER A 148 -15.91 0.27 20.81
CA SER A 148 -16.40 1.12 19.73
C SER A 148 -16.96 2.43 20.25
N GLU A 149 -17.77 2.39 21.32
CA GLU A 149 -18.34 3.60 21.94
C GLU A 149 -17.27 4.54 22.48
N ILE A 150 -16.23 3.98 23.11
CA ILE A 150 -15.12 4.75 23.68
C ILE A 150 -14.28 5.40 22.57
N LEU A 151 -14.03 4.70 21.47
CA LEU A 151 -13.04 5.11 20.47
C LEU A 151 -13.65 5.85 19.27
N ARG A 152 -14.93 5.70 18.96
CA ARG A 152 -15.58 6.31 17.77
C ARG A 152 -15.53 7.84 17.73
N GLY A 153 -15.30 8.48 18.89
CA GLY A 153 -15.11 9.92 18.98
C GLY A 153 -13.89 10.39 18.17
N ASP A 154 -12.81 9.63 18.25
CA ASP A 154 -11.50 10.01 17.72
C ASP A 154 -11.05 9.15 16.53
N TYR A 155 -11.58 7.92 16.39
CA TYR A 155 -11.16 6.93 15.39
C TYR A 155 -12.34 6.46 14.53
N ARG A 156 -12.01 5.91 13.36
CA ARG A 156 -12.93 5.08 12.57
C ARG A 156 -12.82 3.65 13.06
N ILE A 157 -13.93 3.03 13.38
CA ILE A 157 -13.94 1.69 13.97
C ILE A 157 -14.34 0.67 12.91
N LEU A 158 -13.54 -0.39 12.81
CA LEU A 158 -13.89 -1.66 12.22
C LEU A 158 -14.02 -2.70 13.32
N GLU A 159 -14.94 -3.63 13.18
CA GLU A 159 -15.15 -4.70 14.15
C GLU A 159 -15.01 -6.05 13.46
N ALA A 160 -14.43 -7.03 14.15
CA ALA A 160 -14.38 -8.43 13.74
C ALA A 160 -14.74 -9.32 14.94
N ALA A 161 -15.49 -10.38 14.70
CA ALA A 161 -15.97 -11.28 15.74
C ALA A 161 -15.06 -12.51 15.96
N ASP A 162 -14.11 -12.74 15.09
CA ASP A 162 -13.14 -13.83 15.18
C ASP A 162 -11.89 -13.53 14.33
N GLY A 163 -10.89 -14.41 14.42
CA GLY A 163 -9.63 -14.24 13.69
C GLY A 163 -9.78 -14.33 12.17
N GLU A 164 -10.72 -15.12 11.65
CA GLU A 164 -10.96 -15.22 10.20
C GLU A 164 -11.48 -13.89 9.66
N GLU A 165 -12.49 -13.30 10.32
CA GLU A 165 -13.02 -11.98 9.97
C GLU A 165 -11.99 -10.88 10.16
N CYS A 166 -11.12 -11.00 11.17
CA CYS A 166 -9.99 -10.11 11.37
C CYS A 166 -9.06 -10.09 10.14
N LEU A 167 -8.62 -11.25 9.67
CA LEU A 167 -7.73 -11.35 8.51
C LEU A 167 -8.39 -10.84 7.23
N GLU A 168 -9.69 -11.09 7.06
CA GLU A 168 -10.44 -10.58 5.92
C GLU A 168 -10.46 -9.04 5.92
N LYS A 169 -10.72 -8.40 7.07
CA LYS A 169 -10.76 -6.95 7.22
C LYS A 169 -9.37 -6.33 7.11
N LEU A 170 -8.35 -6.96 7.66
CA LEU A 170 -6.97 -6.56 7.44
C LEU A 170 -6.64 -6.56 5.95
N HIS A 171 -7.03 -7.59 5.23
CA HIS A 171 -6.79 -7.68 3.79
C HIS A 171 -7.54 -6.61 2.98
N GLN A 172 -8.79 -6.28 3.36
CA GLN A 172 -9.62 -5.29 2.67
C GLN A 172 -9.21 -3.85 2.96
N HIS A 173 -8.68 -3.57 4.15
CA HIS A 173 -8.39 -2.22 4.68
C HIS A 173 -6.91 -2.00 5.02
N MET A 174 -6.02 -2.82 4.50
CA MET A 174 -4.58 -2.70 4.75
C MET A 174 -4.07 -1.34 4.28
N GLY A 175 -3.24 -0.70 5.11
CA GLY A 175 -2.78 0.68 4.89
C GLY A 175 -3.71 1.75 5.45
N ASP A 176 -4.96 1.41 5.82
CA ASP A 176 -5.90 2.33 6.49
C ASP A 176 -5.98 2.07 8.00
N ILE A 177 -5.68 0.82 8.43
CA ILE A 177 -5.75 0.40 9.83
C ILE A 177 -4.45 0.81 10.52
N ALA A 178 -4.56 1.71 11.49
CA ALA A 178 -3.43 2.19 12.29
C ALA A 178 -3.23 1.39 13.61
N LEU A 179 -4.26 0.63 14.03
CA LEU A 179 -4.22 -0.13 15.27
C LEU A 179 -5.19 -1.31 15.21
N VAL A 180 -4.75 -2.47 15.67
CA VAL A 180 -5.60 -3.64 15.89
C VAL A 180 -5.66 -3.90 17.41
N LEU A 181 -6.86 -3.89 17.97
CA LEU A 181 -7.15 -4.37 19.32
C LEU A 181 -7.64 -5.81 19.21
N LEU A 182 -6.82 -6.76 19.60
CA LEU A 182 -7.02 -8.18 19.35
C LEU A 182 -7.18 -8.94 20.66
N ASP A 183 -8.34 -9.56 20.85
CA ASP A 183 -8.50 -10.59 21.87
C ASP A 183 -7.71 -11.84 21.47
N LEU A 184 -7.07 -12.45 22.46
CA LEU A 184 -6.27 -13.65 22.24
C LEU A 184 -7.09 -14.93 22.31
N VAL A 185 -8.27 -14.91 22.96
CA VAL A 185 -9.09 -16.10 23.21
C VAL A 185 -10.41 -15.98 22.48
N MET A 186 -10.45 -16.47 21.25
CA MET A 186 -11.64 -16.43 20.40
C MET A 186 -11.91 -17.80 19.77
N PRO A 187 -13.18 -18.08 19.39
CA PRO A 187 -13.52 -19.29 18.63
C PRO A 187 -12.98 -19.24 17.19
N LYS A 188 -12.92 -20.40 16.55
CA LYS A 188 -12.44 -20.66 15.19
C LYS A 188 -10.94 -20.40 15.02
N MET A 189 -10.51 -19.16 14.91
CA MET A 189 -9.13 -18.73 14.83
C MET A 189 -8.85 -17.80 16.02
N ASP A 190 -7.91 -18.19 16.86
CA ASP A 190 -7.53 -17.41 18.04
C ASP A 190 -6.57 -16.26 17.70
N GLY A 191 -6.36 -15.35 18.65
CA GLY A 191 -5.52 -14.17 18.43
C GLY A 191 -4.04 -14.52 18.23
N PHE A 192 -3.56 -15.65 18.76
CA PHE A 192 -2.19 -16.10 18.51
C PHE A 192 -2.02 -16.60 17.07
N GLU A 193 -3.02 -17.28 16.52
CA GLU A 193 -3.01 -17.71 15.12
C GLU A 193 -3.06 -16.51 14.17
N VAL A 194 -3.83 -15.47 14.52
CA VAL A 194 -3.85 -14.19 13.77
C VAL A 194 -2.47 -13.55 13.79
N LEU A 195 -1.83 -13.42 14.96
CA LEU A 195 -0.49 -12.84 15.09
C LEU A 195 0.56 -13.64 14.31
N ASP A 196 0.49 -14.96 14.35
CA ASP A 196 1.41 -15.85 13.61
C ASP A 196 1.23 -15.68 12.10
N PHE A 197 -0.01 -15.56 11.62
CA PHE A 197 -0.31 -15.27 10.22
C PHE A 197 0.23 -13.90 9.79
N MET A 198 -0.01 -12.86 10.59
CA MET A 198 0.48 -11.50 10.33
C MET A 198 2.01 -11.45 10.27
N ASN A 199 2.70 -12.14 11.20
CA ASN A 199 4.15 -12.25 11.22
C ASN A 199 4.71 -12.93 9.96
N ARG A 200 4.11 -14.06 9.56
CA ARG A 200 4.57 -14.81 8.37
C ARG A 200 4.39 -14.03 7.06
N ASN A 201 3.39 -13.16 7.01
CA ASN A 201 3.07 -12.36 5.83
C ASN A 201 3.61 -10.94 5.89
N HIS A 202 4.44 -10.60 6.90
CA HIS A 202 4.99 -9.26 7.15
C HIS A 202 3.93 -8.16 7.31
N THR A 203 2.70 -8.52 7.60
CA THR A 203 1.57 -7.58 7.75
C THR A 203 1.75 -6.64 8.95
N ILE A 204 2.55 -7.01 9.95
CA ILE A 204 2.84 -6.18 11.13
C ILE A 204 3.76 -5.00 10.77
N GLU A 205 4.60 -5.13 9.74
CA GLU A 205 5.50 -4.05 9.29
C GLU A 205 4.75 -2.99 8.46
N ASP A 206 3.52 -3.30 8.03
CA ASP A 206 2.66 -2.44 7.20
C ASP A 206 1.53 -1.76 8.01
N LEU A 207 1.42 -2.00 9.33
CA LEU A 207 0.54 -1.33 10.30
C LEU A 207 1.28 -0.21 11.05
#